data_e5696acc0694e484b38dbe1dd16421c4
#
_entry.id   e5696acc0694e484b38dbe1dd16421c4
#
_cell.length_a   1.000
_cell.length_b   1.000
_cell.length_c   1.000
_cell.angle_alpha   90.00
_cell.angle_beta   90.00
_cell.angle_gamma   90.00
#
_symmetry.space_group_name_H-M   'P 1'
#
loop_
_entity.id
_entity.type
_entity.pdbx_description
1 polymer ?
#
loop_
_entity_poly.entity_id
_entity_poly.type
_entity_poly.pdbx_seq_one_letter_code
_entity_poly.pdbx_strand_id
1 'polypeptide(L)' 'MTAAHDDLALDFPEHLARIEHLRASNAEFSRLFEEYREACMELHAIGAKAETPTAAYVVALRKRRLHLKDEIHRFLSAL' A
#
# COMPACT_ATOMS: atom_id res chain seq x y z
N MET A 1 13.07 -8.87 -1.41
CA MET A 1 12.51 -7.68 -0.81
C MET A 1 11.49 -7.07 -1.74
N THR A 2 10.31 -6.80 -1.28
CA THR A 2 9.24 -6.30 -2.13
C THR A 2 9.19 -4.77 -2.06
N ALA A 3 9.01 -4.14 -3.22
CA ALA A 3 8.92 -2.68 -3.30
C ALA A 3 7.75 -2.15 -2.47
N ALA A 4 6.63 -2.91 -2.44
CA ALA A 4 5.44 -2.48 -1.72
C ALA A 4 5.69 -2.36 -0.22
N HIS A 5 6.40 -3.34 0.36
CA HIS A 5 6.74 -3.31 1.78
C HIS A 5 7.70 -2.17 2.08
N ASP A 6 8.68 -1.99 1.20
CA ASP A 6 9.66 -0.91 1.37
C ASP A 6 9.01 0.46 1.23
N ASP A 7 8.06 0.60 0.28
CA ASP A 7 7.34 1.86 0.10
C ASP A 7 6.59 2.24 1.37
N LEU A 8 5.95 1.28 2.02
CA LEU A 8 5.22 1.57 3.25
C LEU A 8 6.17 1.97 4.36
N ALA A 9 7.32 1.30 4.47
CA ALA A 9 8.33 1.65 5.45
C ALA A 9 8.90 3.04 5.21
N LEU A 10 9.09 3.41 3.94
CA LEU A 10 9.56 4.75 3.60
C LEU A 10 8.54 5.82 3.91
N ASP A 11 7.24 5.52 3.69
CA ASP A 11 6.17 6.47 3.96
C ASP A 11 5.93 6.65 5.46
N PHE A 12 6.15 5.60 6.25
CA PHE A 12 5.87 5.62 7.68
C PHE A 12 7.02 5.05 8.49
N PRO A 13 8.24 5.62 8.35
CA PRO A 13 9.41 5.01 8.98
C PRO A 13 9.33 4.97 10.51
N GLU A 14 8.69 5.97 11.13
CA GLU A 14 8.57 6.00 12.58
C GLU A 14 7.46 5.09 13.10
N HIS A 15 6.67 4.48 12.21
CA HIS A 15 5.57 3.59 12.59
C HIS A 15 5.84 2.14 12.25
N LEU A 16 7.08 1.79 11.91
CA LEU A 16 7.37 0.44 11.44
C LEU A 16 6.99 -0.63 12.46
N ALA A 17 7.33 -0.43 13.71
CA ALA A 17 6.98 -1.39 14.77
C ALA A 17 5.47 -1.52 14.93
N ARG A 18 4.75 -0.39 14.81
CA ARG A 18 3.30 -0.39 14.93
C ARG A 18 2.65 -1.10 13.75
N ILE A 19 3.19 -0.90 12.56
CA ILE A 19 2.70 -1.60 11.36
C ILE A 19 2.82 -3.12 11.57
N GLU A 20 3.96 -3.59 12.05
CA GLU A 20 4.16 -5.01 12.30
C GLU A 20 3.18 -5.53 13.35
N HIS A 21 2.99 -4.77 14.41
CA HIS A 21 2.07 -5.16 15.46
C HIS A 21 0.63 -5.25 14.95
N LEU A 22 0.19 -4.26 14.20
CA LEU A 22 -1.18 -4.21 13.68
C LEU A 22 -1.42 -5.32 12.65
N ARG A 23 -0.43 -5.64 11.84
CA ARG A 23 -0.57 -6.74 10.88
C ARG A 23 -0.81 -8.06 11.59
N ALA A 24 -0.21 -8.24 12.75
CA ALA A 24 -0.34 -9.47 13.51
C ALA A 24 -1.61 -9.53 14.34
N SER A 25 -2.16 -8.39 14.75
CA SER A 25 -3.22 -8.35 15.75
C SER A 25 -4.55 -7.77 15.24
N ASN A 26 -4.59 -7.17 14.07
CA ASN A 26 -5.79 -6.53 13.55
C ASN A 26 -6.07 -7.00 12.14
N ALA A 27 -7.15 -7.78 11.98
CA ALA A 27 -7.48 -8.38 10.68
C ALA A 27 -7.83 -7.32 9.62
N GLU A 28 -8.50 -6.25 10.02
CA GLU A 28 -8.85 -5.19 9.09
C GLU A 28 -7.62 -4.47 8.59
N PHE A 29 -6.70 -4.16 9.49
CA PHE A 29 -5.45 -3.52 9.10
C PHE A 29 -4.62 -4.43 8.19
N SER A 30 -4.57 -5.72 8.53
CA SER A 30 -3.83 -6.69 7.73
C SER A 30 -4.37 -6.74 6.30
N ARG A 31 -5.70 -6.70 6.14
CA ARG A 31 -6.31 -6.69 4.82
C ARG A 31 -5.99 -5.40 4.05
N LEU A 32 -6.08 -4.25 4.73
CA LEU A 32 -5.74 -2.97 4.10
C LEU A 32 -4.29 -2.96 3.64
N PHE A 33 -3.41 -3.48 4.47
CA PHE A 33 -1.99 -3.54 4.15
C PHE A 33 -1.74 -4.40 2.92
N GLU A 34 -2.41 -5.56 2.85
CA GLU A 34 -2.25 -6.45 1.70
C GLU A 34 -2.80 -5.81 0.42
N GLU A 35 -3.94 -5.14 0.51
CA GLU A 35 -4.51 -4.46 -0.66
C GLU A 35 -3.59 -3.33 -1.13
N TYR A 36 -3.02 -2.59 -0.19
CA TYR A 36 -2.08 -1.54 -0.52
C TYR A 36 -0.83 -2.12 -1.20
N ARG A 37 -0.32 -3.20 -0.66
CA ARG A 37 0.86 -3.87 -1.22
C ARG A 37 0.58 -4.35 -2.65
N GLU A 38 -0.59 -4.94 -2.86
CA GLU A 38 -0.98 -5.41 -4.19
C GLU A 38 -1.08 -4.27 -5.19
N ALA A 39 -1.67 -3.14 -4.78
CA ALA A 39 -1.77 -1.98 -5.65
C ALA A 39 -0.39 -1.45 -6.02
N CYS A 40 0.51 -1.37 -5.05
CA CYS A 40 1.87 -0.91 -5.30
C CYS A 40 2.62 -1.85 -6.25
N MET A 41 2.46 -3.17 -6.04
CA MET A 41 3.12 -4.15 -6.90
C MET A 41 2.58 -4.10 -8.33
N GLU A 42 1.28 -3.93 -8.47
CA GLU A 42 0.69 -3.83 -9.79
C GLU A 42 1.15 -2.59 -10.53
N LEU A 43 1.18 -1.44 -9.84
CA LEU A 43 1.68 -0.21 -10.44
C LEU A 43 3.15 -0.33 -10.83
N HIS A 44 3.93 -1.00 -9.99
CA HIS A 44 5.35 -1.22 -10.28
C HIS A 44 5.51 -2.11 -11.52
N ALA A 45 4.70 -3.16 -11.62
CA ALA A 45 4.77 -4.08 -12.77
C ALA A 45 4.37 -3.38 -14.06
N ILE A 46 3.36 -2.50 -14.01
CA ILE A 46 2.94 -1.73 -15.17
C ILE A 46 4.09 -0.83 -15.64
N GLY A 47 4.78 -0.17 -14.69
CA GLY A 47 5.90 0.69 -15.03
C GLY A 47 7.11 -0.05 -15.56
N ALA A 48 7.29 -1.30 -15.13
CA ALA A 48 8.46 -2.10 -15.53
C ALA A 48 8.26 -2.83 -16.85
N LYS A 49 7.02 -3.08 -17.25
CA LYS A 49 6.70 -3.82 -18.46
C LYS A 49 6.24 -2.87 -19.56
N ALA A 50 6.45 -3.30 -20.79
CA ALA A 50 5.99 -2.52 -21.94
C ALA A 50 4.47 -2.59 -22.13
N GLU A 51 3.81 -3.47 -21.41
CA GLU A 51 2.36 -3.56 -21.47
C GLU A 51 1.72 -2.30 -20.93
N THR A 52 0.79 -1.77 -21.71
CA THR A 52 0.15 -0.51 -21.36
C THR A 52 -1.36 -0.75 -21.15
N PRO A 53 -1.80 -0.89 -19.91
CA PRO A 53 -3.23 -0.85 -19.65
C PRO A 53 -3.78 0.53 -20.00
N THR A 54 -5.09 0.68 -20.07
CA THR A 54 -5.68 1.97 -20.39
C THR A 54 -5.29 3.01 -19.35
N ALA A 55 -5.22 4.26 -19.78
CA ALA A 55 -4.90 5.36 -18.86
C ALA A 55 -5.93 5.43 -17.74
N ALA A 56 -7.20 5.13 -18.05
CA ALA A 56 -8.25 5.14 -17.04
C ALA A 56 -7.99 4.10 -15.95
N TYR A 57 -7.51 2.92 -16.34
CA TYR A 57 -7.20 1.87 -15.38
C TYR A 57 -6.06 2.31 -14.46
N VAL A 58 -5.02 2.89 -15.03
CA VAL A 58 -3.86 3.33 -14.25
C VAL A 58 -4.26 4.43 -13.27
N VAL A 59 -5.07 5.39 -13.73
CA VAL A 59 -5.55 6.46 -12.86
C VAL A 59 -6.37 5.90 -11.71
N ALA A 60 -7.27 4.95 -12.01
CA ALA A 60 -8.09 4.34 -10.96
C ALA A 60 -7.23 3.59 -9.94
N LEU A 61 -6.21 2.90 -10.42
CA LEU A 61 -5.32 2.15 -9.54
C LEU A 61 -4.50 3.08 -8.63
N ARG A 62 -4.04 4.21 -9.16
CA ARG A 62 -3.34 5.20 -8.36
C ARG A 62 -4.24 5.81 -7.29
N LYS A 63 -5.49 6.07 -7.63
CA LYS A 63 -6.46 6.59 -6.67
C LYS A 63 -6.73 5.55 -5.58
N ARG A 64 -6.86 4.28 -5.97
CA ARG A 64 -7.05 3.22 -5.00
C ARG A 64 -5.86 3.13 -4.03
N ARG A 65 -4.64 3.21 -4.55
CA ARG A 65 -3.45 3.18 -3.71
C ARG A 65 -3.44 4.34 -2.72
N LEU A 66 -3.77 5.53 -3.18
CA LEU A 66 -3.83 6.71 -2.31
C LEU A 66 -4.88 6.53 -1.22
N HIS A 67 -6.06 6.04 -1.60
CA HIS A 67 -7.12 5.80 -0.64
C HIS A 67 -6.70 4.80 0.43
N LEU A 68 -6.08 3.71 0.01
CA LEU A 68 -5.60 2.69 0.95
C LEU A 68 -4.52 3.24 1.88
N LYS A 69 -3.62 4.05 1.34
CA LYS A 69 -2.60 4.70 2.14
C LYS A 69 -3.21 5.61 3.20
N ASP A 70 -4.25 6.36 2.83
CA ASP A 70 -4.95 7.24 3.76
C ASP A 70 -5.61 6.43 4.87
N GLU A 71 -6.23 5.30 4.53
CA GLU A 71 -6.85 4.43 5.52
C GLU A 71 -5.82 3.86 6.49
N ILE A 72 -4.68 3.42 5.96
CA ILE A 72 -3.59 2.91 6.79
C ILE A 72 -3.10 4.02 7.73
N HIS A 73 -2.97 5.23 7.20
CA HIS A 73 -2.51 6.36 8.01
C HIS A 73 -3.48 6.64 9.17
N ARG A 74 -4.78 6.50 8.94
CA ARG A 74 -5.76 6.69 10.01
C ARG A 74 -5.57 5.68 11.13
N PHE A 75 -5.33 4.43 10.79
CA PHE A 75 -5.04 3.41 11.80
C PHE A 75 -3.83 3.80 12.63
N LEU A 76 -2.78 4.27 11.98
CA LEU A 76 -1.55 4.62 12.67
C LEU A 76 -1.71 5.87 13.54
N SER A 77 -2.55 6.81 13.11
CA SER A 77 -2.74 8.07 13.82
C SER A 77 -3.77 7.97 14.93
N ALA A 78 -4.64 6.98 14.89
CA ALA A 78 -5.71 6.84 15.87
C ALA A 78 -5.22 6.37 17.24
N LEU A 79 -3.99 5.95 17.33
CA LEU A 79 -3.40 5.48 18.59
C LEU A 79 -2.53 6.58 19.23
#